data_ce1fc118038e24160ec3df0d342e0bf5
#
_entry.id   ce1fc118038e24160ec3df0d342e0bf5
#
_cell.length_a   1.000
_cell.length_b   1.000
_cell.length_c   1.000
_cell.angle_alpha   90.00
_cell.angle_beta   90.00
_cell.angle_gamma   90.00
#
_symmetry.space_group_name_H-M   'P 1'
#
loop_
_entity.id
_entity.type
_entity.pdbx_description
1 polymer ?
#
loop_
_entity_poly.entity_id
_entity_poly.type
_entity_poly.pdbx_seq_one_letter_code
_entity_poly.pdbx_strand_id
1 'polypeptide(L)'
;MIGIVCFWDRAATPYLAKYEKMLQEQNLKYEVIFWKRMSESEIITVEHNYISINLACTGSKLQKIGSFLKWRTVAKKLIRDRNYDQLIVLSTIPAVLLYSTLIGKYREKYIFDIRDYTLEKNPFFKAVVMALVRSSCLTPISSKGYLRWLGDSDKIMVNHNITIENQMLETCDYRGKKVYNIGFVGNVRLDAQTRALLLSLKDCKYFEQYFYGRIVPGCDIEELKQTNNIRNLYLPGPFTVEDKPQIYENIDIINCVYANAAEERKLPLGDSTPLPNRLYDAITFYRPMVASRGTYLAELIQEYHIGCCINGFEQSAPEEILQYLLSFDRDSFVDGCNRLRQTVMEEEAAFRKCCQEIFQEWK
;
A
#
# COMPACT_ATOMS: atom_id res chain seq x y z
N MET A 1 -27.75 2.15 -10.19
CA MET A 1 -27.13 1.42 -9.04
C MET A 1 -25.68 1.08 -9.38
N ILE A 2 -24.74 1.29 -8.46
CA ILE A 2 -23.29 1.14 -8.67
C ILE A 2 -22.82 -0.18 -8.07
N GLY A 3 -22.00 -0.95 -8.80
CA GLY A 3 -21.33 -2.14 -8.28
C GLY A 3 -19.86 -1.84 -7.93
N ILE A 4 -19.44 -2.12 -6.70
CA ILE A 4 -18.03 -2.05 -6.29
C ILE A 4 -17.49 -3.48 -6.26
N VAL A 5 -16.42 -3.75 -7.00
CA VAL A 5 -15.82 -5.08 -7.10
C VAL A 5 -14.48 -5.12 -6.40
N CYS A 6 -14.39 -5.89 -5.33
CA CYS A 6 -13.20 -6.14 -4.54
C CYS A 6 -12.69 -7.57 -4.74
N PHE A 7 -11.38 -7.75 -4.87
CA PHE A 7 -10.78 -9.08 -5.01
C PHE A 7 -10.43 -9.75 -3.67
N TRP A 8 -10.44 -8.97 -2.61
CA TRP A 8 -10.13 -9.38 -1.26
C TRP A 8 -11.33 -9.16 -0.34
N ASP A 9 -11.28 -9.77 0.83
CA ASP A 9 -12.22 -9.49 1.90
C ASP A 9 -12.20 -7.99 2.26
N ARG A 10 -13.30 -7.48 2.80
CA ARG A 10 -13.47 -6.07 3.21
C ARG A 10 -12.37 -5.61 4.14
N ALA A 11 -12.03 -6.42 5.15
CA ALA A 11 -10.97 -6.11 6.11
C ALA A 11 -9.59 -5.94 5.45
N ALA A 12 -9.37 -6.56 4.29
CA ALA A 12 -8.14 -6.44 3.51
C ALA A 12 -8.18 -5.32 2.46
N THR A 13 -9.27 -4.54 2.41
CA THR A 13 -9.50 -3.48 1.40
C THR A 13 -9.85 -2.14 2.09
N PRO A 14 -8.94 -1.54 2.87
CA PRO A 14 -9.25 -0.35 3.68
C PRO A 14 -9.68 0.87 2.85
N TYR A 15 -9.19 0.99 1.61
CA TYR A 15 -9.56 2.07 0.69
C TYR A 15 -10.99 1.96 0.13
N LEU A 16 -11.69 0.84 0.31
CA LEU A 16 -13.11 0.70 -0.01
C LEU A 16 -13.96 1.74 0.73
N ALA A 17 -13.68 1.97 2.02
CA ALA A 17 -14.42 2.90 2.85
C ALA A 17 -14.46 4.34 2.29
N LYS A 18 -13.41 4.77 1.55
CA LYS A 18 -13.41 6.07 0.88
C LYS A 18 -14.50 6.18 -0.19
N TYR A 19 -14.61 5.15 -1.03
CA TYR A 19 -15.64 5.11 -2.08
C TYR A 19 -17.03 5.02 -1.48
N GLU A 20 -17.23 4.16 -0.49
CA GLU A 20 -18.51 4.02 0.20
C GLU A 20 -18.95 5.37 0.80
N LYS A 21 -18.04 6.07 1.49
CA LYS A 21 -18.31 7.40 2.07
C LYS A 21 -18.72 8.42 1.00
N MET A 22 -17.98 8.50 -0.11
CA MET A 22 -18.30 9.44 -1.19
C MET A 22 -19.66 9.14 -1.86
N LEU A 23 -19.99 7.85 -2.04
CA LEU A 23 -21.28 7.44 -2.59
C LEU A 23 -22.44 7.74 -1.64
N GLN A 24 -22.25 7.50 -0.33
CA GLN A 24 -23.23 7.79 0.72
C GLN A 24 -23.51 9.31 0.82
N GLU A 25 -22.46 10.13 0.77
CA GLU A 25 -22.60 11.60 0.79
C GLU A 25 -23.42 12.13 -0.40
N GLN A 26 -23.42 11.42 -1.51
CA GLN A 26 -24.23 11.74 -2.69
C GLN A 26 -25.57 11.00 -2.77
N ASN A 27 -25.93 10.21 -1.75
CA ASN A 27 -27.14 9.38 -1.70
C ASN A 27 -27.26 8.39 -2.88
N LEU A 28 -26.11 7.87 -3.38
CA LEU A 28 -26.08 6.89 -4.46
C LEU A 28 -26.21 5.48 -3.92
N LYS A 29 -27.06 4.68 -4.57
CA LYS A 29 -27.23 3.26 -4.23
C LYS A 29 -26.08 2.44 -4.80
N TYR A 30 -25.46 1.62 -3.95
CA TYR A 30 -24.36 0.76 -4.35
C TYR A 30 -24.44 -0.61 -3.66
N GLU A 31 -23.79 -1.59 -4.27
CA GLU A 31 -23.51 -2.90 -3.71
C GLU A 31 -22.01 -3.22 -3.82
N VAL A 32 -21.47 -3.91 -2.83
CA VAL A 32 -20.06 -4.32 -2.77
C VAL A 32 -19.95 -5.81 -3.00
N ILE A 33 -19.29 -6.21 -4.08
CA ILE A 33 -18.99 -7.61 -4.38
C ILE A 33 -17.55 -7.88 -3.92
N PHE A 34 -17.36 -8.84 -3.03
CA PHE A 34 -16.04 -9.22 -2.55
C PHE A 34 -15.83 -10.74 -2.55
N TRP A 35 -14.57 -11.17 -2.56
CA TRP A 35 -14.24 -12.58 -2.54
C TRP A 35 -13.87 -13.03 -1.13
N LYS A 36 -14.71 -13.88 -0.54
CA LYS A 36 -14.41 -14.61 0.68
C LYS A 36 -13.74 -15.93 0.29
N ARG A 37 -12.42 -16.05 0.57
CA ARG A 37 -11.61 -17.19 0.12
C ARG A 37 -11.79 -18.45 0.99
N MET A 38 -12.99 -18.69 1.40
CA MET A 38 -13.43 -19.85 2.17
C MET A 38 -14.57 -20.54 1.44
N SER A 39 -14.70 -21.87 1.59
CA SER A 39 -15.88 -22.59 1.14
C SER A 39 -16.96 -22.47 2.19
N GLU A 40 -18.12 -22.02 1.79
CA GLU A 40 -19.35 -22.01 2.59
C GLU A 40 -20.43 -22.86 1.89
N SER A 41 -21.53 -23.10 2.57
CA SER A 41 -22.68 -23.84 2.02
C SER A 41 -23.25 -23.16 0.77
N GLU A 42 -23.21 -21.83 0.73
CA GLU A 42 -23.69 -21.03 -0.38
C GLU A 42 -22.52 -20.32 -1.07
N ILE A 43 -22.48 -20.39 -2.41
CA ILE A 43 -21.44 -19.71 -3.21
C ILE A 43 -21.61 -18.19 -3.15
N ILE A 44 -22.83 -17.68 -3.01
CA ILE A 44 -23.14 -16.26 -2.92
C ILE A 44 -23.95 -16.03 -1.64
N THR A 45 -23.45 -15.13 -0.80
CA THR A 45 -24.19 -14.66 0.38
C THR A 45 -24.41 -13.16 0.26
N VAL A 46 -25.63 -12.70 0.57
CA VAL A 46 -26.00 -11.28 0.50
C VAL A 46 -26.36 -10.79 1.90
N GLU A 47 -25.62 -9.78 2.36
CA GLU A 47 -25.85 -9.10 3.63
C GLU A 47 -25.96 -7.60 3.39
N HIS A 48 -27.19 -7.07 3.40
CA HIS A 48 -27.47 -5.66 3.08
C HIS A 48 -26.96 -5.30 1.66
N ASN A 49 -26.00 -4.37 1.55
CA ASN A 49 -25.36 -3.98 0.31
C ASN A 49 -24.04 -4.74 0.02
N TYR A 50 -23.74 -5.79 0.78
CA TYR A 50 -22.53 -6.59 0.62
C TYR A 50 -22.86 -7.98 0.07
N ILE A 51 -22.14 -8.36 -0.97
CA ILE A 51 -22.30 -9.65 -1.65
C ILE A 51 -20.96 -10.37 -1.61
N SER A 52 -20.86 -11.44 -0.83
CA SER A 52 -19.69 -12.29 -0.81
C SER A 52 -19.78 -13.40 -1.86
N ILE A 53 -18.67 -13.63 -2.56
CA ILE A 53 -18.45 -14.82 -3.39
C ILE A 53 -17.56 -15.78 -2.58
N ASN A 54 -18.16 -16.88 -2.12
CA ASN A 54 -17.55 -17.82 -1.18
C ASN A 54 -16.92 -18.99 -1.97
N LEU A 55 -15.66 -18.84 -2.35
CA LEU A 55 -14.91 -19.84 -3.11
C LEU A 55 -13.51 -20.00 -2.52
N ALA A 56 -13.17 -21.23 -2.10
CA ALA A 56 -11.83 -21.51 -1.61
C ALA A 56 -10.76 -21.20 -2.66
N CYS A 57 -9.64 -20.63 -2.21
CA CYS A 57 -8.46 -20.35 -3.03
C CYS A 57 -7.22 -20.93 -2.34
N THR A 58 -7.12 -22.26 -2.36
CA THR A 58 -6.06 -23.01 -1.69
C THR A 58 -5.34 -23.93 -2.69
N GLY A 59 -4.24 -24.54 -2.26
CA GLY A 59 -3.53 -25.56 -3.02
C GLY A 59 -2.49 -25.01 -4.00
N SER A 60 -2.20 -25.78 -5.05
CA SER A 60 -1.19 -25.48 -6.07
C SER A 60 -1.50 -24.26 -6.91
N LYS A 61 -0.51 -23.75 -7.66
CA LYS A 61 -0.71 -22.62 -8.59
C LYS A 61 -1.85 -22.86 -9.61
N LEU A 62 -1.95 -24.09 -10.13
CA LEU A 62 -3.03 -24.45 -11.08
C LEU A 62 -4.39 -24.44 -10.42
N GLN A 63 -4.52 -24.92 -9.18
CA GLN A 63 -5.77 -24.88 -8.41
C GLN A 63 -6.19 -23.44 -8.14
N LYS A 64 -5.25 -22.56 -7.81
CA LYS A 64 -5.53 -21.12 -7.63
C LYS A 64 -6.01 -20.45 -8.92
N ILE A 65 -5.42 -20.78 -10.08
CA ILE A 65 -5.90 -20.31 -11.39
C ILE A 65 -7.34 -20.78 -11.63
N GLY A 66 -7.64 -22.05 -11.33
CA GLY A 66 -9.00 -22.58 -11.41
C GLY A 66 -10.00 -21.82 -10.53
N SER A 67 -9.58 -21.44 -9.30
CA SER A 67 -10.40 -20.62 -8.41
C SER A 67 -10.65 -19.22 -8.97
N PHE A 68 -9.65 -18.61 -9.62
CA PHE A 68 -9.81 -17.30 -10.28
C PHE A 68 -10.79 -17.35 -11.45
N LEU A 69 -10.75 -18.41 -12.25
CA LEU A 69 -11.69 -18.60 -13.36
C LEU A 69 -13.12 -18.87 -12.87
N LYS A 70 -13.29 -19.65 -11.79
CA LYS A 70 -14.58 -19.84 -11.14
C LYS A 70 -15.11 -18.51 -10.59
N TRP A 71 -14.30 -17.77 -9.85
CA TRP A 71 -14.67 -16.44 -9.36
C TRP A 71 -15.11 -15.51 -10.48
N ARG A 72 -14.32 -15.44 -11.57
CA ARG A 72 -14.67 -14.66 -12.77
C ARG A 72 -16.06 -15.01 -13.30
N THR A 73 -16.37 -16.31 -13.42
CA THR A 73 -17.66 -16.77 -13.94
C THR A 73 -18.81 -16.34 -13.04
N VAL A 74 -18.67 -16.51 -11.72
CA VAL A 74 -19.67 -16.10 -10.74
C VAL A 74 -19.82 -14.57 -10.73
N ALA A 75 -18.73 -13.83 -10.67
CA ALA A 75 -18.75 -12.37 -10.65
C ALA A 75 -19.39 -11.79 -11.92
N LYS A 76 -19.07 -12.33 -13.12
CA LYS A 76 -19.70 -11.90 -14.37
C LYS A 76 -21.20 -12.15 -14.40
N LYS A 77 -21.62 -13.33 -13.93
CA LYS A 77 -23.05 -13.65 -13.82
C LYS A 77 -23.74 -12.67 -12.87
N LEU A 78 -23.18 -12.46 -11.69
CA LEU A 78 -23.71 -11.54 -10.69
C LEU A 78 -23.85 -10.11 -11.22
N ILE A 79 -22.77 -9.57 -11.85
CA ILE A 79 -22.78 -8.23 -12.46
C ILE A 79 -23.88 -8.11 -13.53
N ARG A 80 -24.07 -9.14 -14.33
CA ARG A 80 -25.13 -9.17 -15.36
C ARG A 80 -26.53 -9.21 -14.73
N ASP A 81 -26.72 -10.10 -13.73
CA ASP A 81 -28.04 -10.35 -13.14
C ASP A 81 -28.52 -9.16 -12.27
N ARG A 82 -27.56 -8.46 -11.59
CA ARG A 82 -27.82 -7.23 -10.84
C ARG A 82 -28.00 -6.00 -11.75
N ASN A 83 -27.52 -6.07 -12.99
CA ASN A 83 -27.62 -5.03 -14.00
C ASN A 83 -27.17 -3.65 -13.50
N TYR A 84 -25.95 -3.57 -12.94
CA TYR A 84 -25.37 -2.28 -12.52
C TYR A 84 -25.27 -1.31 -13.69
N ASP A 85 -25.41 -0.02 -13.44
CA ASP A 85 -25.24 1.04 -14.42
C ASP A 85 -23.75 1.37 -14.60
N GLN A 86 -23.00 1.39 -13.48
CA GLN A 86 -21.58 1.70 -13.40
C GLN A 86 -20.86 0.73 -12.46
N LEU A 87 -19.53 0.68 -12.59
CA LEU A 87 -18.68 -0.16 -11.74
C LEU A 87 -17.49 0.63 -11.14
N ILE A 88 -17.10 0.26 -9.93
CA ILE A 88 -15.81 0.63 -9.34
C ILE A 88 -15.05 -0.68 -9.12
N VAL A 89 -13.90 -0.84 -9.79
CA VAL A 89 -13.12 -2.08 -9.72
C VAL A 89 -11.82 -1.81 -8.98
N LEU A 90 -11.67 -2.45 -7.83
CA LEU A 90 -10.55 -2.25 -6.93
C LEU A 90 -9.49 -3.33 -7.15
N SER A 91 -8.31 -2.92 -7.61
CA SER A 91 -7.14 -3.74 -7.93
C SER A 91 -7.11 -4.31 -9.38
N THR A 92 -5.90 -4.60 -9.86
CA THR A 92 -5.64 -5.04 -11.25
C THR A 92 -6.17 -6.43 -11.57
N ILE A 93 -6.07 -7.39 -10.63
CA ILE A 93 -6.48 -8.78 -10.93
C ILE A 93 -7.99 -8.89 -11.24
N PRO A 94 -8.93 -8.38 -10.43
CA PRO A 94 -10.34 -8.45 -10.76
C PRO A 94 -10.68 -7.70 -12.07
N ALA A 95 -10.03 -6.58 -12.32
CA ALA A 95 -10.23 -5.83 -13.56
C ALA A 95 -9.82 -6.67 -14.79
N VAL A 96 -8.67 -7.33 -14.76
CA VAL A 96 -8.20 -8.23 -15.83
C VAL A 96 -9.13 -9.43 -16.00
N LEU A 97 -9.59 -10.04 -14.89
CA LEU A 97 -10.56 -11.14 -14.96
C LEU A 97 -11.91 -10.70 -15.59
N LEU A 98 -12.31 -9.46 -15.36
CA LEU A 98 -13.54 -8.89 -15.91
C LEU A 98 -13.33 -8.13 -17.22
N TYR A 99 -12.15 -8.20 -17.84
CA TYR A 99 -11.73 -7.43 -19.01
C TYR A 99 -12.84 -7.27 -20.05
N SER A 100 -13.39 -8.38 -20.58
CA SER A 100 -14.41 -8.32 -21.65
C SER A 100 -15.73 -7.66 -21.22
N THR A 101 -16.03 -7.67 -19.93
CA THR A 101 -17.20 -6.98 -19.37
C THR A 101 -16.94 -5.48 -19.30
N LEU A 102 -15.75 -5.08 -18.84
CA LEU A 102 -15.37 -3.69 -18.65
C LEU A 102 -15.18 -2.94 -19.96
N ILE A 103 -14.44 -3.50 -20.92
CA ILE A 103 -14.23 -2.85 -22.24
C ILE A 103 -15.46 -2.89 -23.16
N GLY A 104 -16.43 -3.78 -22.87
CA GLY A 104 -17.69 -3.89 -23.59
C GLY A 104 -18.78 -3.02 -22.98
N LYS A 105 -19.68 -3.62 -22.20
CA LYS A 105 -20.87 -2.95 -21.62
C LYS A 105 -20.51 -1.72 -20.77
N TYR A 106 -19.39 -1.78 -20.04
CA TYR A 106 -19.02 -0.74 -19.07
C TYR A 106 -17.93 0.22 -19.57
N ARG A 107 -17.61 0.23 -20.87
CA ARG A 107 -16.66 1.19 -21.44
C ARG A 107 -17.04 2.61 -21.03
N GLU A 108 -16.07 3.34 -20.42
CA GLU A 108 -16.25 4.70 -19.89
C GLU A 108 -17.31 4.84 -18.77
N LYS A 109 -17.72 3.70 -18.21
CA LYS A 109 -18.68 3.60 -17.10
C LYS A 109 -18.08 2.89 -15.88
N TYR A 110 -16.77 2.87 -15.75
CA TYR A 110 -16.13 2.30 -14.58
C TYR A 110 -14.89 3.08 -14.15
N ILE A 111 -14.68 3.08 -12.83
CA ILE A 111 -13.43 3.51 -12.18
C ILE A 111 -12.56 2.26 -12.01
N PHE A 112 -11.27 2.36 -12.38
CA PHE A 112 -10.30 1.28 -12.23
C PHE A 112 -9.19 1.69 -11.26
N ASP A 113 -9.28 1.31 -9.98
CA ASP A 113 -8.34 1.68 -8.93
C ASP A 113 -7.15 0.71 -8.87
N ILE A 114 -5.93 1.21 -9.13
CA ILE A 114 -4.68 0.44 -9.14
C ILE A 114 -3.91 0.69 -7.83
N ARG A 115 -3.75 -0.38 -7.03
CA ARG A 115 -3.10 -0.31 -5.70
C ARG A 115 -1.75 -1.00 -5.63
N ASP A 116 -1.52 -2.00 -6.47
CA ASP A 116 -0.35 -2.86 -6.44
C ASP A 116 0.18 -3.11 -7.84
N TYR A 117 1.49 -3.31 -7.94
CA TYR A 117 2.13 -3.92 -9.10
C TYR A 117 2.12 -5.44 -8.90
N THR A 118 1.38 -6.17 -9.74
CA THR A 118 1.15 -7.61 -9.52
C THR A 118 1.81 -8.49 -10.58
N LEU A 119 1.26 -8.52 -11.77
CA LEU A 119 1.72 -9.36 -12.89
C LEU A 119 2.13 -8.53 -14.12
N GLU A 120 2.25 -7.22 -13.99
CA GLU A 120 2.53 -6.27 -15.08
C GLU A 120 3.93 -6.44 -15.68
N LYS A 121 4.81 -7.23 -15.05
CA LYS A 121 6.05 -7.74 -15.65
C LYS A 121 5.76 -8.57 -16.91
N ASN A 122 4.61 -9.25 -16.95
CA ASN A 122 4.15 -9.97 -18.14
C ASN A 122 3.59 -8.96 -19.15
N PRO A 123 4.14 -8.90 -20.39
CA PRO A 123 3.72 -7.91 -21.40
C PRO A 123 2.26 -8.06 -21.83
N PHE A 124 1.72 -9.27 -21.86
CA PHE A 124 0.30 -9.48 -22.19
C PHE A 124 -0.59 -8.96 -21.07
N PHE A 125 -0.25 -9.25 -19.81
CA PHE A 125 -1.00 -8.73 -18.66
C PHE A 125 -0.96 -7.21 -18.66
N LYS A 126 0.22 -6.61 -18.84
CA LYS A 126 0.40 -5.16 -18.95
C LYS A 126 -0.45 -4.57 -20.09
N ALA A 127 -0.46 -5.18 -21.26
CA ALA A 127 -1.27 -4.71 -22.40
C ALA A 127 -2.77 -4.69 -22.07
N VAL A 128 -3.27 -5.72 -21.36
CA VAL A 128 -4.65 -5.77 -20.87
C VAL A 128 -4.93 -4.65 -19.86
N VAL A 129 -4.02 -4.42 -18.90
CA VAL A 129 -4.15 -3.32 -17.93
C VAL A 129 -4.19 -1.98 -18.63
N MET A 130 -3.31 -1.74 -19.62
CA MET A 130 -3.29 -0.50 -20.41
C MET A 130 -4.59 -0.30 -21.23
N ALA A 131 -5.18 -1.37 -21.73
CA ALA A 131 -6.48 -1.29 -22.42
C ALA A 131 -7.61 -0.94 -21.44
N LEU A 132 -7.55 -1.47 -20.20
CA LEU A 132 -8.50 -1.12 -19.15
C LEU A 132 -8.37 0.35 -18.73
N VAL A 133 -7.14 0.86 -18.55
CA VAL A 133 -6.90 2.28 -18.27
C VAL A 133 -7.51 3.17 -19.36
N ARG A 134 -7.25 2.86 -20.63
CA ARG A 134 -7.81 3.65 -21.75
C ARG A 134 -9.34 3.64 -21.82
N SER A 135 -9.98 2.56 -21.37
CA SER A 135 -11.44 2.39 -21.43
C SER A 135 -12.16 2.72 -20.13
N SER A 136 -11.46 3.05 -19.05
CA SER A 136 -12.06 3.56 -17.82
C SER A 136 -12.47 5.03 -17.95
N CYS A 137 -13.39 5.51 -17.11
CA CYS A 137 -13.62 6.95 -16.94
C CYS A 137 -12.57 7.59 -16.03
N LEU A 138 -12.03 6.84 -15.05
CA LEU A 138 -10.99 7.28 -14.14
C LEU A 138 -10.13 6.08 -13.71
N THR A 139 -8.81 6.28 -13.61
CA THR A 139 -7.88 5.30 -13.07
C THR A 139 -7.12 5.89 -11.87
N PRO A 140 -7.64 5.73 -10.65
CA PRO A 140 -6.89 6.08 -9.45
C PRO A 140 -5.67 5.17 -9.27
N ILE A 141 -4.55 5.75 -8.83
CA ILE A 141 -3.31 5.05 -8.49
C ILE A 141 -2.87 5.41 -7.08
N SER A 142 -2.32 4.45 -6.33
CA SER A 142 -1.90 4.71 -4.94
C SER A 142 -0.53 5.40 -4.83
N SER A 143 0.18 5.56 -5.93
CA SER A 143 1.52 6.16 -5.98
C SER A 143 1.80 6.75 -7.35
N LYS A 144 2.34 7.97 -7.43
CA LYS A 144 2.88 8.52 -8.70
C LYS A 144 4.02 7.67 -9.27
N GLY A 145 4.68 6.88 -8.44
CA GLY A 145 5.69 5.92 -8.91
C GLY A 145 5.16 4.97 -9.98
N TYR A 146 3.85 4.69 -10.02
CA TYR A 146 3.24 3.84 -11.05
C TYR A 146 3.25 4.48 -12.45
N LEU A 147 3.40 5.79 -12.57
CA LEU A 147 3.55 6.46 -13.88
C LEU A 147 4.78 5.97 -14.64
N ARG A 148 5.80 5.45 -13.94
CA ARG A 148 6.99 4.84 -14.57
C ARG A 148 6.65 3.69 -15.52
N TRP A 149 5.53 3.03 -15.31
CA TRP A 149 5.12 1.90 -16.16
C TRP A 149 3.76 2.08 -16.82
N LEU A 150 2.87 2.90 -16.25
CA LEU A 150 1.59 3.26 -16.85
C LEU A 150 1.73 4.34 -17.94
N GLY A 151 2.72 5.22 -17.79
CA GLY A 151 2.76 6.47 -18.53
C GLY A 151 1.78 7.49 -17.97
N ASP A 152 1.79 8.68 -18.52
CA ASP A 152 0.92 9.78 -18.14
C ASP A 152 -0.40 9.74 -18.92
N SER A 153 -1.50 10.12 -18.28
CA SER A 153 -2.84 10.20 -18.87
C SER A 153 -3.74 11.10 -18.02
N ASP A 154 -4.62 11.84 -18.66
CA ASP A 154 -5.67 12.65 -18.04
C ASP A 154 -6.68 11.84 -17.21
N LYS A 155 -6.76 10.53 -17.45
CA LYS A 155 -7.59 9.59 -16.69
C LYS A 155 -6.92 9.08 -15.41
N ILE A 156 -5.63 9.37 -15.20
CA ILE A 156 -4.90 8.86 -14.04
C ILE A 156 -4.83 9.94 -12.96
N MET A 157 -5.25 9.59 -11.74
CA MET A 157 -5.16 10.46 -10.56
C MET A 157 -4.60 9.71 -9.36
N VAL A 158 -3.92 10.43 -8.48
CA VAL A 158 -3.43 9.85 -7.23
C VAL A 158 -4.58 9.76 -6.23
N ASN A 159 -4.73 8.58 -5.65
CA ASN A 159 -5.63 8.29 -4.53
C ASN A 159 -4.80 7.66 -3.41
N HIS A 160 -4.32 8.47 -2.51
CA HIS A 160 -3.45 8.04 -1.43
C HIS A 160 -4.13 7.04 -0.50
N ASN A 161 -3.32 6.15 0.09
CA ASN A 161 -3.83 5.19 1.08
C ASN A 161 -3.79 5.79 2.50
N ILE A 162 -4.47 6.95 2.67
CA ILE A 162 -4.42 7.73 3.91
C ILE A 162 -5.60 7.42 4.82
N THR A 163 -5.27 7.26 6.10
CA THR A 163 -6.09 7.71 7.23
C THR A 163 -5.30 8.83 7.90
N ILE A 164 -5.59 10.10 7.59
CA ILE A 164 -4.96 11.22 8.29
C ILE A 164 -5.62 11.30 9.67
N GLU A 165 -4.90 10.93 10.70
CA GLU A 165 -5.26 11.20 12.06
C GLU A 165 -4.77 12.60 12.45
N ASN A 166 -5.60 13.33 13.23
CA ASN A 166 -5.25 14.67 13.67
C ASN A 166 -4.27 14.69 14.88
N GLN A 167 -3.75 13.53 15.28
CA GLN A 167 -2.79 13.45 16.37
C GLN A 167 -1.38 13.65 15.82
N MET A 168 -0.87 14.86 15.98
CA MET A 168 0.53 15.18 15.70
C MET A 168 1.34 14.97 16.99
N LEU A 169 2.45 14.23 16.87
CA LEU A 169 3.44 14.12 17.94
C LEU A 169 4.47 15.25 17.82
N GLU A 170 5.15 15.53 18.92
CA GLU A 170 6.34 16.38 18.85
C GLU A 170 7.46 15.66 18.09
N THR A 171 8.24 16.45 17.34
CA THR A 171 9.42 15.94 16.63
C THR A 171 10.47 15.47 17.62
N CYS A 172 11.17 14.40 17.30
CA CYS A 172 12.27 13.89 18.09
C CYS A 172 13.38 14.92 18.26
N ASP A 173 13.95 14.97 19.47
CA ASP A 173 15.21 15.66 19.76
C ASP A 173 16.31 14.60 19.96
N TYR A 174 17.31 14.60 19.10
CA TYR A 174 18.39 13.61 19.11
C TYR A 174 19.64 14.11 19.88
N ARG A 175 19.62 15.35 20.39
CA ARG A 175 20.75 15.91 21.13
C ARG A 175 21.07 15.10 22.37
N GLY A 176 22.30 14.59 22.45
CA GLY A 176 22.75 13.78 23.56
C GLY A 176 22.24 12.35 23.61
N LYS A 177 21.40 11.94 22.65
CA LYS A 177 20.93 10.56 22.56
C LYS A 177 22.06 9.64 22.12
N LYS A 178 22.18 8.48 22.79
CA LYS A 178 23.26 7.50 22.56
C LYS A 178 22.79 6.26 21.80
N VAL A 179 21.51 5.92 21.95
CA VAL A 179 20.87 4.76 21.32
C VAL A 179 19.59 5.20 20.65
N TYR A 180 19.40 4.79 19.42
CA TYR A 180 18.26 5.14 18.58
C TYR A 180 17.38 3.94 18.30
N ASN A 181 16.08 4.13 18.38
CA ASN A 181 15.09 3.10 18.08
C ASN A 181 14.71 3.16 16.60
N ILE A 182 15.13 2.16 15.82
CA ILE A 182 14.71 1.99 14.44
C ILE A 182 13.48 1.09 14.40
N GLY A 183 12.35 1.61 13.90
CA GLY A 183 11.07 0.93 14.00
C GLY A 183 10.46 0.57 12.65
N PHE A 184 10.08 -0.70 12.47
CA PHE A 184 9.20 -1.15 11.42
C PHE A 184 7.77 -1.28 11.98
N VAL A 185 6.78 -0.69 11.29
CA VAL A 185 5.37 -0.74 11.72
C VAL A 185 4.52 -1.24 10.55
N GLY A 186 3.91 -2.43 10.69
CA GLY A 186 3.09 -3.04 9.63
C GLY A 186 3.14 -4.56 9.63
N ASN A 187 2.69 -5.19 8.54
CA ASN A 187 2.84 -6.63 8.35
C ASN A 187 4.31 -6.99 8.21
N VAL A 188 4.85 -7.70 9.21
CA VAL A 188 6.27 -8.03 9.29
C VAL A 188 6.64 -9.09 8.25
N ARG A 189 7.47 -8.69 7.29
CA ARG A 189 8.10 -9.54 6.30
C ARG A 189 9.56 -9.14 6.15
N LEU A 190 10.40 -10.06 5.71
CA LEU A 190 11.80 -9.78 5.43
C LEU A 190 12.08 -9.84 3.93
N ASP A 191 12.07 -8.69 3.28
CA ASP A 191 12.65 -8.54 1.95
C ASP A 191 14.19 -8.61 2.06
N ALA A 192 14.89 -8.83 0.96
CA ALA A 192 16.34 -9.07 1.02
C ALA A 192 17.13 -7.92 1.66
N GLN A 193 16.80 -6.66 1.32
CA GLN A 193 17.46 -5.49 1.93
C GLN A 193 17.07 -5.30 3.41
N THR A 194 15.80 -5.55 3.78
CA THR A 194 15.37 -5.49 5.19
C THR A 194 16.16 -6.51 6.03
N ARG A 195 16.33 -7.73 5.51
CA ARG A 195 17.11 -8.77 6.19
C ARG A 195 18.58 -8.38 6.33
N ALA A 196 19.18 -7.86 5.27
CA ALA A 196 20.58 -7.46 5.27
C ALA A 196 20.82 -6.32 6.28
N LEU A 197 19.98 -5.29 6.28
CA LEU A 197 20.02 -4.20 7.26
C LEU A 197 19.85 -4.71 8.70
N LEU A 198 18.87 -5.59 8.94
CA LEU A 198 18.65 -6.15 10.25
C LEU A 198 19.90 -6.86 10.79
N LEU A 199 20.61 -7.61 9.95
CA LEU A 199 21.84 -8.30 10.30
C LEU A 199 23.01 -7.33 10.48
N SER A 200 23.13 -6.26 9.70
CA SER A 200 24.19 -5.26 9.84
C SER A 200 24.05 -4.43 11.11
N LEU A 201 22.83 -4.29 11.63
CA LEU A 201 22.53 -3.58 12.88
C LEU A 201 22.66 -4.48 14.14
N LYS A 202 22.84 -5.77 13.95
CA LYS A 202 22.77 -6.78 15.04
C LYS A 202 23.64 -6.46 16.25
N ASP A 203 24.90 -6.09 16.04
CA ASP A 203 25.85 -5.82 17.11
C ASP A 203 26.17 -4.31 17.25
N CYS A 204 25.36 -3.46 16.59
CA CYS A 204 25.54 -2.04 16.62
C CYS A 204 25.00 -1.45 17.94
N LYS A 205 25.89 -0.93 18.79
CA LYS A 205 25.56 -0.32 20.09
C LYS A 205 24.71 0.95 20.03
N TYR A 206 24.51 1.47 18.82
CA TYR A 206 23.75 2.71 18.62
C TYR A 206 22.30 2.47 18.26
N PHE A 207 21.88 1.23 17.96
CA PHE A 207 20.53 0.95 17.48
C PHE A 207 19.85 -0.19 18.25
N GLU A 208 18.57 0.05 18.56
CA GLU A 208 17.60 -0.97 18.94
C GLU A 208 16.59 -1.11 17.81
N GLN A 209 16.23 -2.35 17.45
CA GLN A 209 15.38 -2.66 16.30
C GLN A 209 14.01 -3.15 16.76
N TYR A 210 12.95 -2.47 16.35
CA TYR A 210 11.57 -2.81 16.72
C TYR A 210 10.75 -3.16 15.49
N PHE A 211 10.14 -4.34 15.47
CA PHE A 211 9.22 -4.76 14.40
C PHE A 211 7.82 -4.97 14.98
N TYR A 212 7.02 -3.91 14.93
CA TYR A 212 5.62 -3.92 15.35
C TYR A 212 4.74 -4.47 14.23
N GLY A 213 3.90 -5.44 14.57
CA GLY A 213 2.88 -5.96 13.69
C GLY A 213 2.78 -7.47 13.63
N ARG A 214 1.87 -7.93 12.79
CA ARG A 214 1.66 -9.35 12.55
C ARG A 214 2.78 -9.90 11.66
N ILE A 215 3.43 -10.96 12.10
CA ILE A 215 4.40 -11.70 11.30
C ILE A 215 3.62 -12.47 10.22
N VAL A 216 3.92 -12.23 8.94
CA VAL A 216 3.24 -12.92 7.84
C VAL A 216 3.67 -14.37 7.75
N PRO A 217 2.79 -15.30 7.32
CA PRO A 217 3.17 -16.70 7.13
C PRO A 217 4.39 -16.86 6.21
N GLY A 218 5.41 -17.61 6.66
CA GLY A 218 6.66 -17.82 5.94
C GLY A 218 7.75 -16.78 6.19
N CYS A 219 7.52 -15.77 7.03
CA CYS A 219 8.56 -14.88 7.51
C CYS A 219 9.31 -15.53 8.68
N ASP A 220 10.61 -15.65 8.55
CA ASP A 220 11.52 -16.36 9.47
C ASP A 220 12.26 -15.43 10.44
N ILE A 221 11.70 -14.26 10.75
CA ILE A 221 12.36 -13.24 11.60
C ILE A 221 12.68 -13.76 13.02
N GLU A 222 11.81 -14.60 13.58
CA GLU A 222 12.03 -15.21 14.90
C GLU A 222 13.19 -16.22 14.86
N GLU A 223 13.22 -17.08 13.84
CA GLU A 223 14.33 -18.02 13.60
C GLU A 223 15.65 -17.27 13.35
N LEU A 224 15.59 -16.22 12.53
CA LEU A 224 16.74 -15.36 12.22
C LEU A 224 17.30 -14.71 13.49
N LYS A 225 16.42 -14.21 14.39
CA LYS A 225 16.80 -13.64 15.68
C LYS A 225 17.54 -14.66 16.54
N GLN A 226 17.01 -15.88 16.65
CA GLN A 226 17.60 -16.93 17.48
C GLN A 226 18.92 -17.43 16.90
N THR A 227 18.93 -17.80 15.61
CA THR A 227 20.11 -18.37 14.93
C THR A 227 21.30 -17.42 14.93
N ASN A 228 21.04 -16.10 14.78
CA ASN A 228 22.10 -15.10 14.75
C ASN A 228 22.34 -14.42 16.12
N ASN A 229 21.64 -14.82 17.17
CA ASN A 229 21.74 -14.24 18.51
C ASN A 229 21.60 -12.70 18.52
N ILE A 230 20.53 -12.19 17.83
CA ILE A 230 20.28 -10.74 17.69
C ILE A 230 19.61 -10.22 18.95
N ARG A 231 20.37 -9.62 19.85
CA ARG A 231 19.90 -9.17 21.18
C ARG A 231 19.10 -7.89 21.12
N ASN A 232 19.45 -6.98 20.21
CA ASN A 232 18.84 -5.67 20.00
C ASN A 232 17.66 -5.70 19.02
N LEU A 233 17.00 -6.85 18.81
CA LEU A 233 15.78 -6.99 18.02
C LEU A 233 14.60 -7.31 18.92
N TYR A 234 13.54 -6.50 18.80
CA TYR A 234 12.30 -6.63 19.56
C TYR A 234 11.12 -6.86 18.62
N LEU A 235 10.23 -7.79 18.98
CA LEU A 235 9.05 -8.19 18.24
C LEU A 235 7.81 -8.00 19.14
N PRO A 236 7.30 -6.78 19.32
CA PRO A 236 6.19 -6.51 20.25
C PRO A 236 4.86 -7.16 19.83
N GLY A 237 4.72 -7.56 18.55
CA GLY A 237 3.53 -8.22 18.04
C GLY A 237 2.52 -7.28 17.37
N PRO A 238 1.28 -7.75 17.15
CA PRO A 238 0.22 -6.99 16.53
C PRO A 238 -0.19 -5.75 17.31
N PHE A 239 -0.67 -4.75 16.61
CA PHE A 239 -1.15 -3.48 17.16
C PHE A 239 -2.44 -3.03 16.46
N THR A 240 -3.15 -2.11 17.07
CA THR A 240 -4.32 -1.43 16.49
C THR A 240 -3.96 -0.02 16.00
N VAL A 241 -4.88 0.68 15.38
CA VAL A 241 -4.65 2.06 14.94
C VAL A 241 -4.45 2.99 16.14
N GLU A 242 -5.17 2.74 17.22
CA GLU A 242 -5.13 3.51 18.48
C GLU A 242 -3.78 3.41 19.19
N ASP A 243 -3.01 2.33 18.97
CA ASP A 243 -1.68 2.13 19.55
C ASP A 243 -0.59 2.93 18.82
N LYS A 244 -0.85 3.41 17.60
CA LYS A 244 0.16 4.08 16.77
C LYS A 244 0.85 5.28 17.46
N PRO A 245 0.15 6.22 18.11
CA PRO A 245 0.83 7.33 18.76
C PRO A 245 1.90 6.87 19.74
N GLN A 246 1.57 5.92 20.63
CA GLN A 246 2.52 5.38 21.60
C GLN A 246 3.68 4.63 20.93
N ILE A 247 3.41 3.88 19.85
CA ILE A 247 4.45 3.20 19.08
C ILE A 247 5.42 4.22 18.48
N TYR A 248 4.90 5.28 17.85
CA TYR A 248 5.73 6.29 17.20
C TYR A 248 6.44 7.23 18.18
N GLU A 249 5.95 7.38 19.42
CA GLU A 249 6.71 8.03 20.50
C GLU A 249 8.01 7.29 20.82
N ASN A 250 8.00 5.96 20.73
CA ASN A 250 9.16 5.11 21.01
C ASN A 250 10.09 4.93 19.79
N ILE A 251 9.73 5.38 18.60
CA ILE A 251 10.52 5.24 17.38
C ILE A 251 11.25 6.55 17.07
N ASP A 252 12.54 6.47 16.84
CA ASP A 252 13.37 7.59 16.41
C ASP A 252 13.43 7.71 14.89
N ILE A 253 13.52 6.59 14.17
CA ILE A 253 13.54 6.54 12.73
C ILE A 253 12.73 5.35 12.22
N ILE A 254 11.90 5.59 11.22
CA ILE A 254 11.01 4.57 10.65
C ILE A 254 11.77 3.75 9.62
N ASN A 255 11.81 2.43 9.81
CA ASN A 255 12.37 1.50 8.83
C ASN A 255 11.41 1.29 7.65
N CYS A 256 11.76 1.83 6.51
CA CYS A 256 11.12 1.61 5.22
C CYS A 256 12.11 1.03 4.19
N VAL A 257 13.14 0.35 4.66
CA VAL A 257 14.06 -0.39 3.79
C VAL A 257 13.37 -1.68 3.37
N TYR A 258 13.08 -1.78 2.08
CA TYR A 258 12.52 -2.97 1.42
C TYR A 258 13.07 -2.96 -0.01
N ALA A 259 13.39 -4.05 -0.54
CA ALA A 259 13.70 -4.35 -1.95
C ALA A 259 14.42 -5.69 -2.02
N ASN A 260 14.34 -6.35 -3.16
CA ASN A 260 14.93 -7.67 -3.36
C ASN A 260 16.19 -7.66 -4.22
N ALA A 261 16.62 -6.51 -4.72
CA ALA A 261 17.84 -6.35 -5.50
C ALA A 261 18.82 -5.41 -4.80
N ALA A 262 20.12 -5.69 -4.97
CA ALA A 262 21.21 -4.87 -4.42
C ALA A 262 21.47 -3.61 -5.27
N GLU A 263 21.27 -3.70 -6.59
CA GLU A 263 21.55 -2.62 -7.51
C GLU A 263 20.32 -1.75 -7.75
N GLU A 264 20.39 -0.48 -7.45
CA GLU A 264 19.30 0.49 -7.59
C GLU A 264 18.67 0.49 -8.99
N ARG A 265 19.50 0.45 -10.03
CA ARG A 265 19.03 0.45 -11.44
C ARG A 265 18.33 -0.84 -11.86
N LYS A 266 18.41 -1.90 -11.05
CA LYS A 266 17.81 -3.21 -11.30
C LYS A 266 16.63 -3.49 -10.37
N LEU A 267 16.20 -2.53 -9.56
CA LEU A 267 15.02 -2.72 -8.70
C LEU A 267 13.80 -3.05 -9.56
N PRO A 268 13.09 -4.16 -9.24
CA PRO A 268 11.83 -4.45 -9.88
C PRO A 268 10.83 -3.30 -9.68
N LEU A 269 9.99 -3.04 -10.69
CA LEU A 269 8.95 -2.02 -10.58
C LEU A 269 8.01 -2.25 -9.37
N GLY A 270 7.77 -3.52 -9.02
CA GLY A 270 7.00 -3.87 -7.83
C GLY A 270 7.64 -3.42 -6.51
N ASP A 271 8.98 -3.30 -6.46
CA ASP A 271 9.70 -2.81 -5.30
C ASP A 271 9.91 -1.28 -5.37
N SER A 272 10.09 -0.73 -6.58
CA SER A 272 10.51 0.67 -6.74
C SER A 272 9.38 1.69 -6.87
N THR A 273 8.14 1.27 -7.14
CA THR A 273 7.04 2.19 -7.45
C THR A 273 6.00 2.41 -6.36
N PRO A 274 5.68 1.43 -5.46
CA PRO A 274 4.66 1.62 -4.43
C PRO A 274 5.14 2.52 -3.30
N LEU A 275 4.19 3.12 -2.60
CA LEU A 275 4.42 3.86 -1.36
C LEU A 275 3.86 3.07 -0.17
N PRO A 276 4.65 2.82 0.87
CA PRO A 276 4.19 2.17 2.09
C PRO A 276 3.34 3.15 2.93
N ASN A 277 2.37 2.62 3.69
CA ASN A 277 1.56 3.44 4.60
C ASN A 277 2.39 4.17 5.65
N ARG A 278 3.58 3.66 5.97
CA ARG A 278 4.54 4.30 6.89
C ARG A 278 4.99 5.70 6.45
N LEU A 279 4.90 6.03 5.15
CA LEU A 279 5.15 7.40 4.68
C LEU A 279 4.15 8.38 5.31
N TYR A 280 2.87 8.01 5.34
CA TYR A 280 1.82 8.85 5.92
C TYR A 280 1.94 8.91 7.43
N ASP A 281 2.33 7.81 8.07
CA ASP A 281 2.63 7.81 9.51
C ASP A 281 3.83 8.74 9.81
N ALA A 282 4.88 8.73 8.97
CA ALA A 282 6.06 9.60 9.14
C ALA A 282 5.71 11.08 9.17
N ILE A 283 4.91 11.55 8.22
CA ILE A 283 4.48 12.96 8.14
C ILE A 283 3.38 13.31 9.15
N THR A 284 2.69 12.32 9.73
CA THR A 284 1.69 12.52 10.79
C THR A 284 2.35 12.61 12.16
N PHE A 285 3.29 11.71 12.44
CA PHE A 285 3.92 11.59 13.77
C PHE A 285 5.31 12.25 13.84
N TYR A 286 5.72 12.97 12.78
CA TYR A 286 7.03 13.63 12.68
C TYR A 286 8.18 12.71 13.07
N ARG A 287 8.29 11.57 12.38
CA ARG A 287 9.40 10.63 12.52
C ARG A 287 10.12 10.49 11.18
N PRO A 288 11.44 10.75 11.13
CA PRO A 288 12.20 10.57 9.90
C PRO A 288 12.19 9.11 9.45
N MET A 289 12.51 8.90 8.18
CA MET A 289 12.47 7.58 7.56
C MET A 289 13.85 7.18 7.05
N VAL A 290 14.10 5.87 7.07
CA VAL A 290 15.16 5.27 6.26
C VAL A 290 14.55 4.39 5.19
N ALA A 291 14.94 4.58 3.92
CA ALA A 291 14.39 3.82 2.80
C ALA A 291 15.49 3.28 1.87
N SER A 292 15.12 2.28 1.07
CA SER A 292 16.01 1.74 0.03
C SER A 292 16.20 2.74 -1.09
N ARG A 293 17.46 3.02 -1.48
CA ARG A 293 17.80 3.82 -2.67
C ARG A 293 17.12 3.27 -3.92
N GLY A 294 16.86 4.12 -4.90
CA GLY A 294 16.25 3.75 -6.18
C GLY A 294 14.73 3.51 -6.13
N THR A 295 14.08 3.62 -4.97
CA THR A 295 12.62 3.56 -4.84
C THR A 295 11.99 4.95 -5.01
N TYR A 296 10.73 5.01 -5.41
CA TYR A 296 9.99 6.26 -5.46
C TYR A 296 9.85 6.91 -4.07
N LEU A 297 9.78 6.08 -3.03
CA LEU A 297 9.83 6.57 -1.64
C LEU A 297 11.15 7.32 -1.37
N ALA A 298 12.29 6.79 -1.84
CA ALA A 298 13.59 7.45 -1.67
C ALA A 298 13.65 8.81 -2.37
N GLU A 299 13.02 8.95 -3.54
CA GLU A 299 12.90 10.24 -4.23
C GLU A 299 12.14 11.27 -3.40
N LEU A 300 10.99 10.88 -2.83
CA LEU A 300 10.22 11.74 -1.94
C LEU A 300 11.00 12.10 -0.66
N ILE A 301 11.71 11.15 -0.07
CA ILE A 301 12.54 11.41 1.11
C ILE A 301 13.60 12.45 0.82
N GLN A 302 14.24 12.37 -0.34
CA GLN A 302 15.28 13.34 -0.77
C GLN A 302 14.66 14.70 -1.12
N GLU A 303 13.55 14.73 -1.86
CA GLU A 303 12.87 15.96 -2.28
C GLU A 303 12.36 16.77 -1.08
N TYR A 304 11.78 16.09 -0.10
CA TYR A 304 11.19 16.73 1.07
C TYR A 304 12.09 16.76 2.31
N HIS A 305 13.30 16.20 2.24
CA HIS A 305 14.26 16.14 3.37
C HIS A 305 13.69 15.44 4.63
N ILE A 306 12.90 14.39 4.46
CA ILE A 306 12.19 13.70 5.54
C ILE A 306 12.86 12.39 6.00
N GLY A 307 14.13 12.22 5.71
CA GLY A 307 14.87 11.02 6.12
C GLY A 307 16.14 10.81 5.33
N CYS A 308 16.65 9.58 5.36
CA CYS A 308 17.83 9.16 4.61
C CYS A 308 17.56 7.94 3.73
N CYS A 309 18.41 7.75 2.71
CA CYS A 309 18.28 6.66 1.76
C CYS A 309 19.57 5.84 1.75
N ILE A 310 19.44 4.53 1.96
CA ILE A 310 20.56 3.60 2.03
C ILE A 310 20.35 2.41 1.07
N ASN A 311 21.42 1.66 0.84
CA ASN A 311 21.32 0.31 0.32
C ASN A 311 21.52 -0.67 1.49
N GLY A 312 20.49 -1.45 1.84
CA GLY A 312 20.53 -2.35 2.98
C GLY A 312 21.59 -3.46 2.91
N PHE A 313 22.17 -3.72 1.73
CA PHE A 313 23.29 -4.66 1.57
C PHE A 313 24.67 -4.05 1.86
N GLU A 314 24.79 -2.74 1.92
CA GLU A 314 26.06 -2.07 2.18
C GLU A 314 26.41 -2.14 3.66
N GLN A 315 27.69 -2.42 3.95
CA GLN A 315 28.19 -2.47 5.32
C GLN A 315 28.17 -1.10 6.00
N SER A 316 28.19 -0.02 5.20
CA SER A 316 28.10 1.37 5.66
C SER A 316 26.69 1.78 6.10
N ALA A 317 25.66 0.98 5.80
CA ALA A 317 24.27 1.37 6.06
C ALA A 317 23.98 1.80 7.52
N PRO A 318 24.46 1.12 8.56
CA PRO A 318 24.30 1.58 9.94
C PRO A 318 24.96 2.95 10.22
N GLU A 319 26.15 3.20 9.63
CA GLU A 319 26.86 4.44 9.77
C GLU A 319 26.18 5.60 9.06
N GLU A 320 25.62 5.35 7.87
CA GLU A 320 24.87 6.36 7.11
C GLU A 320 23.60 6.79 7.87
N ILE A 321 22.87 5.83 8.49
CA ILE A 321 21.71 6.13 9.33
C ILE A 321 22.15 6.95 10.54
N LEU A 322 23.24 6.55 11.22
CA LEU A 322 23.76 7.25 12.39
C LEU A 322 24.19 8.68 12.03
N GLN A 323 24.90 8.88 10.94
CA GLN A 323 25.33 10.21 10.47
C GLN A 323 24.13 11.12 10.19
N TYR A 324 23.09 10.59 9.54
CA TYR A 324 21.84 11.33 9.36
C TYR A 324 21.25 11.80 10.68
N LEU A 325 21.15 10.90 11.69
CA LEU A 325 20.56 11.23 12.99
C LEU A 325 21.43 12.22 13.80
N LEU A 326 22.77 12.13 13.67
CA LEU A 326 23.70 13.07 14.32
C LEU A 326 23.68 14.46 13.68
N SER A 327 23.40 14.53 12.39
CA SER A 327 23.29 15.80 11.63
C SER A 327 21.85 16.27 11.43
N PHE A 328 20.91 15.73 12.21
CA PHE A 328 19.48 15.97 12.01
C PHE A 328 19.11 17.44 12.17
N ASP A 329 18.59 18.02 11.10
CA ASP A 329 18.03 19.37 11.06
C ASP A 329 16.50 19.28 11.27
N ARG A 330 16.08 19.58 12.50
CA ARG A 330 14.69 19.52 12.93
C ARG A 330 13.78 20.44 12.10
N ASP A 331 14.22 21.66 11.85
CA ASP A 331 13.38 22.68 11.21
C ASP A 331 13.16 22.34 9.73
N SER A 332 14.22 21.96 9.04
CA SER A 332 14.17 21.46 7.66
C SER A 332 13.28 20.22 7.53
N PHE A 333 13.38 19.30 8.48
CA PHE A 333 12.58 18.08 8.50
C PHE A 333 11.09 18.39 8.71
N VAL A 334 10.74 19.24 9.68
CA VAL A 334 9.34 19.62 9.96
C VAL A 334 8.74 20.35 8.75
N ASP A 335 9.48 21.27 8.13
CA ASP A 335 9.04 21.96 6.91
C ASP A 335 8.78 20.95 5.80
N GLY A 336 9.69 20.00 5.58
CA GLY A 336 9.54 18.94 4.58
C GLY A 336 8.30 18.07 4.82
N CYS A 337 8.06 17.65 6.06
CA CYS A 337 6.85 16.91 6.43
C CYS A 337 5.57 17.70 6.13
N ASN A 338 5.55 19.00 6.47
CA ASN A 338 4.40 19.87 6.24
C ASN A 338 4.14 20.07 4.74
N ARG A 339 5.17 20.31 3.93
CA ARG A 339 5.07 20.44 2.47
C ARG A 339 4.54 19.15 1.83
N LEU A 340 5.10 17.99 2.20
CA LEU A 340 4.60 16.71 1.67
C LEU A 340 3.15 16.46 2.11
N ARG A 341 2.81 16.75 3.38
CA ARG A 341 1.43 16.63 3.88
C ARG A 341 0.46 17.50 3.08
N GLN A 342 0.84 18.73 2.78
CA GLN A 342 0.03 19.62 1.97
C GLN A 342 -0.18 19.05 0.56
N THR A 343 0.88 18.62 -0.12
CA THR A 343 0.80 17.98 -1.44
C THR A 343 -0.16 16.79 -1.44
N VAL A 344 -0.03 15.92 -0.45
CA VAL A 344 -0.90 14.74 -0.29
C VAL A 344 -2.35 15.14 -0.07
N MET A 345 -2.63 16.17 0.72
CA MET A 345 -3.99 16.65 0.96
C MET A 345 -4.60 17.30 -0.29
N GLU A 346 -3.83 18.05 -1.06
CA GLU A 346 -4.25 18.65 -2.32
C GLU A 346 -4.59 17.58 -3.36
N GLU A 347 -3.75 16.55 -3.51
CA GLU A 347 -4.00 15.43 -4.41
C GLU A 347 -5.24 14.63 -4.01
N GLU A 348 -5.44 14.39 -2.72
CA GLU A 348 -6.63 13.71 -2.19
C GLU A 348 -7.91 14.53 -2.40
N ALA A 349 -7.84 15.85 -2.22
CA ALA A 349 -8.95 16.76 -2.49
C ALA A 349 -9.31 16.79 -3.98
N ALA A 350 -8.30 16.82 -4.87
CA ALA A 350 -8.50 16.77 -6.31
C ALA A 350 -9.14 15.44 -6.74
N PHE A 351 -8.65 14.31 -6.21
CA PHE A 351 -9.24 13.00 -6.46
C PHE A 351 -10.71 12.94 -6.00
N ARG A 352 -10.99 13.42 -4.77
CA ARG A 352 -12.35 13.44 -4.23
C ARG A 352 -13.28 14.28 -5.08
N LYS A 353 -12.84 15.47 -5.51
CA LYS A 353 -13.61 16.36 -6.38
C LYS A 353 -13.93 15.67 -7.73
N CYS A 354 -12.94 15.08 -8.37
CA CYS A 354 -13.13 14.34 -9.62
C CYS A 354 -14.14 13.18 -9.46
N CYS A 355 -14.01 12.38 -8.40
CA CYS A 355 -14.99 11.34 -8.11
C CYS A 355 -16.40 11.90 -7.88
N GLN A 356 -16.53 13.05 -7.20
CA GLN A 356 -17.84 13.68 -6.98
C GLN A 356 -18.48 14.14 -8.29
N GLU A 357 -17.71 14.69 -9.22
CA GLU A 357 -18.16 15.09 -10.55
C GLU A 357 -18.64 13.86 -11.34
N ILE A 358 -17.84 12.81 -11.41
CA ILE A 358 -18.22 11.53 -12.04
C ILE A 358 -19.49 10.94 -11.41
N PHE A 359 -19.59 10.94 -10.10
CA PHE A 359 -20.77 10.41 -9.39
C PHE A 359 -22.03 11.25 -9.60
N GLN A 360 -21.90 12.54 -9.87
CA GLN A 360 -23.03 13.39 -10.28
C GLN A 360 -23.56 13.01 -11.64
N GLU A 361 -22.68 12.68 -12.60
CA GLU A 361 -23.07 12.17 -13.91
C GLU A 361 -23.71 10.78 -13.82
N TRP A 362 -23.44 10.04 -12.76
CA TRP A 362 -23.97 8.69 -12.52
C TRP A 362 -25.35 8.68 -11.81
N LYS A 363 -25.87 9.84 -11.44
CA LYS A 363 -27.23 9.99 -10.90
C LYS A 363 -28.30 9.79 -12.00
#